data_2b7f80ac5ba45eee979dd569e03fafb0
#
_entry.id   2b7f80ac5ba45eee979dd569e03fafb0
#
_cell.length_a   1.000
_cell.length_b   1.000
_cell.length_c   1.000
_cell.angle_alpha   90.00
_cell.angle_beta   90.00
_cell.angle_gamma   90.00
#
_symmetry.space_group_name_H-M   'P 1'
#
loop_
_entity.id
_entity.type
_entity.pdbx_description
1 polymer ?
#
loop_
_entity_poly.entity_id
_entity_poly.type
_entity_poly.pdbx_seq_one_letter_code
_entity_poly.pdbx_strand_id
1 'polypeptide(L)'
;MKKTRRNFIKKSALGISAVSSLGFISRNNKKETLDDIKFKFLNLSEQDYWSEVRNLFPTDKNDTYFNNGTLGVQSNYVLNAVISDMRNNAINGAKTDYKGEGPNLLSGYDPYESIRTKLGKVINCNFKEISLIQNATFGMNFVAHGLDLKKGDEVINTDQEHGGGFAAWRQLAKRKGIVY
;
A
#
# COMPACT_ATOMS: atom_id res chain seq x y z
N MET A 1 12.37 18.28 -20.13
CA MET A 1 12.31 16.82 -20.32
C MET A 1 10.89 16.34 -19.98
N LYS A 2 10.13 15.85 -20.96
CA LYS A 2 8.79 15.29 -20.71
C LYS A 2 8.95 13.99 -19.90
N LYS A 3 8.49 13.99 -18.64
CA LYS A 3 8.41 12.78 -17.82
C LYS A 3 7.31 11.89 -18.43
N THR A 4 7.69 10.89 -19.21
CA THR A 4 6.72 9.95 -19.79
C THR A 4 6.10 9.10 -18.69
N ARG A 5 4.82 8.67 -18.86
CA ARG A 5 4.12 7.71 -17.99
C ARG A 5 4.98 6.49 -17.67
N ARG A 6 5.77 6.05 -18.65
CA ARG A 6 6.74 4.95 -18.52
C ARG A 6 7.81 5.21 -17.44
N ASN A 7 8.34 6.45 -17.34
CA ASN A 7 9.34 6.78 -16.30
C ASN A 7 8.73 6.88 -14.90
N PHE A 8 7.47 7.30 -14.81
CA PHE A 8 6.73 7.27 -13.55
C PHE A 8 6.49 5.82 -13.11
N ILE A 9 6.00 4.97 -14.00
CA ILE A 9 5.68 3.57 -13.69
C ILE A 9 6.96 2.74 -13.45
N LYS A 10 8.04 2.99 -14.23
CA LYS A 10 9.34 2.38 -13.93
C LYS A 10 9.83 2.74 -12.51
N LYS A 11 9.64 3.98 -12.07
CA LYS A 11 9.98 4.40 -10.71
C LYS A 11 9.03 3.81 -9.66
N SER A 12 7.75 3.66 -9.97
CA SER A 12 6.75 3.04 -9.09
C SER A 12 6.95 1.53 -8.97
N ALA A 13 7.25 0.83 -10.08
CA ALA A 13 7.63 -0.59 -10.07
C ALA A 13 8.94 -0.82 -9.29
N LEU A 14 9.91 0.09 -9.39
CA LEU A 14 11.11 0.10 -8.55
C LEU A 14 10.79 0.37 -7.06
N GLY A 15 9.76 1.14 -6.76
CA GLY A 15 9.26 1.37 -5.40
C GLY A 15 8.59 0.12 -4.81
N ILE A 16 7.75 -0.55 -5.58
CA ILE A 16 7.08 -1.81 -5.19
C ILE A 16 8.10 -2.92 -4.95
N SER A 17 9.14 -3.02 -5.79
CA SER A 17 10.21 -3.99 -5.60
C SER A 17 11.07 -3.73 -4.36
N ALA A 18 11.13 -2.49 -3.88
CA ALA A 18 11.88 -2.16 -2.66
C ALA A 18 11.15 -2.56 -1.36
N VAL A 19 9.83 -2.78 -1.40
CA VAL A 19 9.06 -3.27 -0.24
C VAL A 19 9.24 -4.79 -0.05
N SER A 20 9.51 -5.54 -1.11
CA SER A 20 9.66 -7.01 -1.06
C SER A 20 11.07 -7.49 -0.65
N SER A 21 12.04 -6.60 -0.43
CA SER A 21 13.39 -6.96 0.02
C SER A 21 13.54 -7.21 1.53
N LEU A 22 12.43 -7.24 2.28
CA LEU A 22 12.43 -7.75 3.65
C LEU A 22 12.45 -9.27 3.58
N GLY A 23 13.60 -9.84 3.91
CA GLY A 23 14.00 -11.21 3.70
C GLY A 23 12.98 -12.28 4.09
N PHE A 24 12.57 -13.04 3.11
CA PHE A 24 11.98 -14.35 3.32
C PHE A 24 12.81 -15.41 2.63
N ILE A 25 13.56 -16.15 3.43
CA ILE A 25 14.24 -17.37 3.00
C ILE A 25 13.18 -18.45 2.89
N SER A 26 12.79 -18.80 1.68
CA SER A 26 12.01 -20.01 1.40
C SER A 26 12.89 -21.01 0.68
N ARG A 27 12.90 -22.25 1.20
CA ARG A 27 13.65 -23.38 0.66
C ARG A 27 13.18 -23.79 -0.74
N ASN A 28 14.14 -23.94 -1.64
CA ASN A 28 14.12 -24.71 -2.89
C ASN A 28 12.98 -24.48 -3.89
N ASN A 29 13.09 -23.40 -4.61
CA ASN A 29 12.96 -23.27 -6.07
C ASN A 29 13.72 -21.99 -6.39
N LYS A 30 14.50 -21.97 -7.50
CA LYS A 30 15.21 -20.75 -7.94
C LYS A 30 14.16 -19.65 -8.08
N LYS A 31 13.91 -18.90 -6.99
CA LYS A 31 13.01 -17.75 -7.02
C LYS A 31 13.71 -16.68 -7.82
N GLU A 32 13.08 -16.27 -8.88
CA GLU A 32 13.46 -15.09 -9.65
C GLU A 32 13.69 -13.94 -8.65
N THR A 33 14.89 -13.39 -8.64
CA THR A 33 15.22 -12.30 -7.72
C THR A 33 14.59 -11.00 -8.21
N LEU A 34 14.49 -10.00 -7.33
CA LEU A 34 14.04 -8.68 -7.74
C LEU A 34 14.89 -8.04 -8.82
N ASP A 35 16.18 -8.35 -8.83
CA ASP A 35 17.10 -7.84 -9.83
C ASP A 35 16.91 -8.55 -11.17
N ASP A 36 16.59 -9.84 -11.19
CA ASP A 36 16.21 -10.58 -12.41
C ASP A 36 14.94 -9.98 -13.03
N ILE A 37 13.94 -9.68 -12.20
CA ILE A 37 12.70 -9.03 -12.63
C ILE A 37 12.97 -7.64 -13.19
N LYS A 38 13.78 -6.83 -12.50
CA LYS A 38 14.18 -5.51 -12.99
C LYS A 38 14.89 -5.60 -14.33
N PHE A 39 15.82 -6.50 -14.47
CA PHE A 39 16.57 -6.71 -15.71
C PHE A 39 15.65 -7.11 -16.85
N LYS A 40 14.72 -8.05 -16.60
CA LYS A 40 13.70 -8.45 -17.55
C LYS A 40 12.90 -7.25 -18.05
N PHE A 41 12.34 -6.46 -17.11
CA PHE A 41 11.48 -5.31 -17.44
C PHE A 41 12.21 -4.16 -18.16
N LEU A 42 13.50 -3.98 -17.92
CA LEU A 42 14.29 -2.94 -18.57
C LEU A 42 14.49 -3.16 -20.08
N ASN A 43 14.48 -4.44 -20.52
CA ASN A 43 14.81 -4.85 -21.88
C ASN A 43 13.55 -5.17 -22.73
N LEU A 44 12.35 -5.03 -22.18
CA LEU A 44 11.11 -5.29 -22.92
C LEU A 44 10.72 -4.14 -23.84
N SER A 45 10.07 -4.49 -24.95
CA SER A 45 9.29 -3.53 -25.75
C SER A 45 8.17 -2.93 -24.89
N GLU A 46 7.57 -1.81 -25.31
CA GLU A 46 6.46 -1.22 -24.54
C GLU A 46 5.24 -2.15 -24.46
N GLN A 47 4.95 -2.86 -25.52
CA GLN A 47 3.83 -3.80 -25.58
C GLN A 47 4.07 -5.02 -24.70
N ASP A 48 5.26 -5.60 -24.76
CA ASP A 48 5.64 -6.74 -23.91
C ASP A 48 5.71 -6.35 -22.44
N TYR A 49 6.17 -5.12 -22.15
CA TYR A 49 6.22 -4.60 -20.78
C TYR A 49 4.84 -4.64 -20.11
N TRP A 50 3.80 -4.13 -20.78
CA TRP A 50 2.46 -4.13 -20.21
C TRP A 50 1.86 -5.53 -20.09
N SER A 51 2.14 -6.40 -21.04
CA SER A 51 1.76 -7.81 -20.98
C SER A 51 2.40 -8.50 -19.75
N GLU A 52 3.68 -8.27 -19.51
CA GLU A 52 4.37 -8.81 -18.34
C GLU A 52 3.89 -8.20 -17.03
N VAL A 53 3.60 -6.90 -17.00
CA VAL A 53 2.96 -6.26 -15.82
C VAL A 53 1.64 -6.94 -15.51
N ARG A 54 0.81 -7.21 -16.53
CA ARG A 54 -0.48 -7.89 -16.32
C ARG A 54 -0.30 -9.30 -15.75
N ASN A 55 0.73 -10.02 -16.18
CA ASN A 55 1.04 -11.37 -15.70
C ASN A 55 1.48 -11.40 -14.21
N LEU A 56 1.84 -10.27 -13.63
CA LEU A 56 2.14 -10.16 -12.19
C LEU A 56 0.89 -10.28 -11.31
N PHE A 57 -0.30 -10.12 -11.89
CA PHE A 57 -1.56 -10.11 -11.14
C PHE A 57 -2.39 -11.36 -11.43
N PRO A 58 -3.08 -11.93 -10.43
CA PRO A 58 -3.90 -13.14 -10.58
C PRO A 58 -5.28 -12.87 -11.18
N THR A 59 -5.44 -11.78 -11.93
CA THR A 59 -6.70 -11.43 -12.59
C THR A 59 -6.94 -12.27 -13.81
N ASP A 60 -8.22 -12.54 -14.14
CA ASP A 60 -8.58 -13.17 -15.41
C ASP A 60 -8.09 -12.31 -16.58
N LYS A 61 -7.47 -12.97 -17.56
CA LYS A 61 -6.90 -12.28 -18.73
C LYS A 61 -7.97 -11.71 -19.65
N ASN A 62 -9.18 -12.23 -19.57
CA ASN A 62 -10.32 -11.78 -20.36
C ASN A 62 -11.06 -10.60 -19.71
N ASP A 63 -10.79 -10.35 -18.43
CA ASP A 63 -11.43 -9.26 -17.69
C ASP A 63 -10.61 -7.99 -17.74
N THR A 64 -11.29 -6.87 -17.88
CA THR A 64 -10.71 -5.54 -17.72
C THR A 64 -11.21 -4.93 -16.40
N TYR A 65 -10.38 -4.94 -15.40
CA TYR A 65 -10.74 -4.49 -14.06
C TYR A 65 -10.30 -3.04 -13.81
N PHE A 66 -11.27 -2.14 -13.61
CA PHE A 66 -11.02 -0.73 -13.35
C PHE A 66 -11.33 -0.27 -11.93
N ASN A 67 -12.00 -1.10 -11.13
CA ASN A 67 -12.50 -0.70 -9.82
C ASN A 67 -11.48 -0.90 -8.68
N ASN A 68 -10.22 -0.57 -8.93
CA ASN A 68 -9.14 -0.66 -7.93
C ASN A 68 -9.35 0.28 -6.72
N GLY A 69 -10.23 1.28 -6.84
CA GLY A 69 -10.60 2.14 -5.73
C GLY A 69 -11.40 1.41 -4.65
N THR A 70 -12.24 0.46 -5.04
CA THR A 70 -13.02 -0.37 -4.10
C THR A 70 -12.19 -1.52 -3.56
N LEU A 71 -11.52 -2.26 -4.45
CA LEU A 71 -10.68 -3.40 -4.12
C LEU A 71 -9.44 -3.41 -5.02
N GLY A 72 -8.31 -3.00 -4.47
CA GLY A 72 -7.03 -3.05 -5.17
C GLY A 72 -6.57 -4.49 -5.35
N VAL A 73 -6.33 -4.90 -6.60
CA VAL A 73 -5.78 -6.22 -6.88
C VAL A 73 -4.31 -6.26 -6.46
N GLN A 74 -3.97 -7.25 -5.66
CA GLN A 74 -2.58 -7.46 -5.22
C GLN A 74 -1.83 -8.31 -6.25
N SER A 75 -0.56 -7.98 -6.44
CA SER A 75 0.30 -8.83 -7.29
C SER A 75 0.56 -10.19 -6.64
N ASN A 76 0.89 -11.18 -7.45
CA ASN A 76 1.26 -12.52 -6.97
C ASN A 76 2.42 -12.48 -5.96
N TYR A 77 3.35 -11.53 -6.09
CA TYR A 77 4.44 -11.34 -5.12
C TYR A 77 3.92 -10.94 -3.75
N VAL A 78 3.06 -9.93 -3.70
CA VAL A 78 2.46 -9.47 -2.44
C VAL A 78 1.60 -10.56 -1.83
N LEU A 79 0.76 -11.21 -2.63
CA LEU A 79 -0.12 -12.30 -2.17
C LEU A 79 0.70 -13.46 -1.57
N ASN A 80 1.74 -13.91 -2.28
CA ASN A 80 2.59 -15.00 -1.79
C ASN A 80 3.38 -14.60 -0.53
N ALA A 81 3.84 -13.36 -0.43
CA ALA A 81 4.51 -12.86 0.77
C ALA A 81 3.57 -12.89 1.98
N VAL A 82 2.35 -12.37 1.82
CA VAL A 82 1.34 -12.35 2.90
C VAL A 82 0.99 -13.78 3.34
N ILE A 83 0.73 -14.68 2.40
CA ILE A 83 0.43 -16.09 2.71
C ILE A 83 1.59 -16.76 3.46
N SER A 84 2.83 -16.49 3.00
CA SER A 84 4.03 -17.04 3.64
C SER A 84 4.21 -16.52 5.07
N ASP A 85 3.97 -15.22 5.28
CA ASP A 85 4.06 -14.59 6.59
C ASP A 85 2.97 -15.13 7.54
N MET A 86 1.74 -15.23 7.08
CA MET A 86 0.66 -15.83 7.87
C MET A 86 0.97 -17.26 8.30
N ARG A 87 1.54 -18.08 7.41
CA ARG A 87 1.97 -19.46 7.75
C ARG A 87 3.11 -19.46 8.75
N ASN A 88 4.10 -18.60 8.56
CA ASN A 88 5.22 -18.46 9.49
C ASN A 88 4.74 -18.05 10.89
N ASN A 89 3.85 -17.09 10.98
CA ASN A 89 3.28 -16.63 12.22
C ASN A 89 2.45 -17.74 12.91
N ALA A 90 1.70 -18.51 12.15
CA ALA A 90 0.96 -19.66 12.70
C ALA A 90 1.89 -20.73 13.28
N ILE A 91 3.01 -21.02 12.63
CA ILE A 91 3.98 -22.03 13.07
C ILE A 91 4.82 -21.52 14.24
N ASN A 92 5.23 -20.27 14.21
CA ASN A 92 6.21 -19.68 15.13
C ASN A 92 5.59 -18.68 16.12
N GLY A 93 4.27 -18.56 16.19
CA GLY A 93 3.59 -17.56 17.01
C GLY A 93 3.98 -17.59 18.49
N ALA A 94 4.21 -18.80 19.04
CA ALA A 94 4.67 -18.96 20.42
C ALA A 94 6.11 -18.44 20.67
N LYS A 95 6.88 -18.19 19.61
CA LYS A 95 8.24 -17.66 19.64
C LYS A 95 8.33 -16.18 19.29
N THR A 96 7.18 -15.58 18.98
CA THR A 96 7.11 -14.16 18.58
C THR A 96 7.23 -13.29 19.84
N ASP A 97 8.16 -12.36 19.81
CA ASP A 97 8.37 -11.41 20.89
C ASP A 97 7.72 -10.06 20.56
N TYR A 98 7.09 -9.45 21.57
CA TYR A 98 6.48 -8.12 21.48
C TYR A 98 7.49 -6.99 21.68
N LYS A 99 8.61 -7.28 22.30
CA LYS A 99 9.60 -6.28 22.73
C LYS A 99 10.99 -6.56 22.17
N GLY A 100 11.18 -7.70 21.53
CA GLY A 100 12.46 -8.15 21.04
C GLY A 100 12.94 -7.40 19.81
N GLU A 101 14.24 -7.39 19.64
CA GLU A 101 14.89 -7.05 18.38
C GLU A 101 15.07 -8.34 17.61
N GLY A 102 14.63 -8.40 16.36
CA GLY A 102 14.92 -9.55 15.55
C GLY A 102 13.82 -9.99 14.59
N PRO A 103 14.02 -11.12 13.90
CA PRO A 103 13.14 -11.55 12.82
C PRO A 103 11.74 -12.01 13.26
N ASN A 104 11.54 -12.19 14.56
CA ASN A 104 10.27 -12.65 15.13
C ASN A 104 9.49 -11.53 15.83
N LEU A 105 9.84 -10.27 15.57
CA LEU A 105 9.09 -9.14 16.10
C LEU A 105 7.66 -9.12 15.53
N LEU A 106 6.68 -8.94 16.41
CA LEU A 106 5.30 -8.81 15.97
C LEU A 106 5.12 -7.50 15.21
N SER A 107 4.67 -7.59 13.96
CA SER A 107 4.62 -6.47 13.01
C SER A 107 3.87 -5.22 13.52
N GLY A 108 2.93 -5.38 14.44
CA GLY A 108 2.21 -4.25 15.04
C GLY A 108 3.05 -3.33 15.93
N TYR A 109 4.25 -3.75 16.29
CA TYR A 109 5.18 -3.01 17.15
C TYR A 109 6.41 -2.48 16.43
N ASP A 110 6.61 -2.88 15.17
CA ASP A 110 7.65 -2.30 14.32
C ASP A 110 7.24 -0.88 13.90
N PRO A 111 8.06 0.15 14.11
CA PRO A 111 7.79 1.52 13.69
C PRO A 111 7.67 1.70 12.17
N TYR A 112 7.95 0.68 11.38
CA TYR A 112 7.87 0.68 9.90
C TYR A 112 8.59 1.87 9.23
N GLU A 113 9.63 2.38 9.85
CA GLU A 113 10.36 3.54 9.35
C GLU A 113 10.94 3.29 7.96
N SER A 114 11.47 2.10 7.72
CA SER A 114 12.00 1.70 6.44
C SER A 114 10.93 1.72 5.33
N ILE A 115 9.72 1.28 5.65
CA ILE A 115 8.57 1.29 4.71
C ILE A 115 8.12 2.73 4.46
N ARG A 116 7.95 3.52 5.52
CA ARG A 116 7.60 4.94 5.40
C ARG A 116 8.63 5.73 4.60
N THR A 117 9.90 5.46 4.80
CA THR A 117 10.98 6.08 4.01
C THR A 117 10.87 5.73 2.52
N LYS A 118 10.57 4.47 2.19
CA LYS A 118 10.36 4.04 0.80
C LYS A 118 9.14 4.71 0.18
N LEU A 119 8.03 4.78 0.90
CA LEU A 119 6.82 5.47 0.46
C LEU A 119 7.06 6.97 0.28
N GLY A 120 7.78 7.61 1.20
CA GLY A 120 8.14 9.02 1.09
C GLY A 120 8.87 9.35 -0.20
N LYS A 121 9.77 8.47 -0.65
CA LYS A 121 10.44 8.62 -1.95
C LYS A 121 9.49 8.53 -3.15
N VAL A 122 8.42 7.73 -3.03
CA VAL A 122 7.43 7.58 -4.12
C VAL A 122 6.54 8.80 -4.23
N ILE A 123 6.06 9.32 -3.11
CA ILE A 123 5.12 10.45 -3.05
C ILE A 123 5.80 11.80 -2.79
N ASN A 124 7.13 11.82 -2.72
CA ASN A 124 7.96 13.02 -2.52
C ASN A 124 7.65 13.77 -1.21
N CYS A 125 7.65 13.05 -0.10
CA CYS A 125 7.50 13.63 1.24
C CYS A 125 8.47 12.99 2.25
N ASN A 126 8.55 13.56 3.45
CA ASN A 126 9.34 12.99 4.54
C ASN A 126 8.62 11.79 5.16
N PHE A 127 9.34 10.77 5.61
CA PHE A 127 8.75 9.59 6.24
C PHE A 127 7.94 9.92 7.51
N LYS A 128 8.27 11.01 8.20
CA LYS A 128 7.53 11.50 9.38
C LYS A 128 6.14 12.02 9.06
N GLU A 129 5.88 12.37 7.79
CA GLU A 129 4.58 12.83 7.30
C GLU A 129 3.69 11.68 6.84
N ILE A 130 4.15 10.43 6.99
CA ILE A 130 3.45 9.24 6.53
C ILE A 130 2.95 8.43 7.73
N SER A 131 1.67 8.17 7.76
CA SER A 131 1.04 7.17 8.61
C SER A 131 0.52 6.00 7.78
N LEU A 132 0.85 4.78 8.19
CA LEU A 132 0.32 3.57 7.57
C LEU A 132 -1.03 3.25 8.21
N ILE A 133 -2.04 3.11 7.39
CA ILE A 133 -3.42 2.89 7.83
C ILE A 133 -4.03 1.73 7.05
N GLN A 134 -5.11 1.17 7.57
CA GLN A 134 -5.78 0.01 6.96
C GLN A 134 -6.42 0.35 5.61
N ASN A 135 -7.06 1.52 5.50
CA ASN A 135 -7.73 1.99 4.29
C ASN A 135 -8.05 3.48 4.38
N ALA A 136 -8.51 4.06 3.27
CA ALA A 136 -8.85 5.48 3.18
C ALA A 136 -9.96 5.91 4.16
N THR A 137 -10.93 5.05 4.43
CA THR A 137 -12.01 5.35 5.40
C THR A 137 -11.44 5.57 6.80
N PHE A 138 -10.50 4.75 7.25
CA PHE A 138 -9.80 4.97 8.52
C PHE A 138 -9.01 6.28 8.52
N GLY A 139 -8.27 6.56 7.45
CA GLY A 139 -7.55 7.83 7.31
C GLY A 139 -8.47 9.03 7.40
N MET A 140 -9.58 9.01 6.70
CA MET A 140 -10.58 10.09 6.73
C MET A 140 -11.16 10.28 8.14
N ASN A 141 -11.45 9.18 8.85
CA ASN A 141 -11.93 9.25 10.23
C ASN A 141 -10.87 9.83 11.18
N PHE A 142 -9.60 9.43 11.06
CA PHE A 142 -8.53 10.02 11.88
C PHE A 142 -8.40 11.51 11.67
N VAL A 143 -8.45 11.99 10.42
CA VAL A 143 -8.40 13.43 10.12
C VAL A 143 -9.64 14.13 10.68
N ALA A 144 -10.83 13.62 10.40
CA ALA A 144 -12.09 14.24 10.82
C ALA A 144 -12.20 14.37 12.35
N HIS A 145 -11.80 13.32 13.08
CA HIS A 145 -11.85 13.33 14.54
C HIS A 145 -10.63 13.95 15.21
N GLY A 146 -9.51 14.04 14.51
CA GLY A 146 -8.28 14.68 15.00
C GLY A 146 -8.31 16.21 14.93
N LEU A 147 -9.18 16.79 14.09
CA LEU A 147 -9.36 18.23 14.02
C LEU A 147 -10.28 18.73 15.16
N ASP A 148 -9.87 19.82 15.80
CA ASP A 148 -10.65 20.48 16.86
C ASP A 148 -11.75 21.38 16.25
N LEU A 149 -12.63 20.78 15.45
CA LEU A 149 -13.75 21.48 14.83
C LEU A 149 -14.85 21.79 15.84
N LYS A 150 -15.40 22.99 15.73
CA LYS A 150 -16.44 23.56 16.60
C LYS A 150 -17.71 23.84 15.82
N LYS A 151 -18.77 24.10 16.56
CA LYS A 151 -20.05 24.51 15.95
C LYS A 151 -19.87 25.73 15.04
N GLY A 152 -20.30 25.62 13.80
CA GLY A 152 -20.21 26.66 12.79
C GLY A 152 -18.97 26.59 11.91
N ASP A 153 -17.97 25.74 12.24
CA ASP A 153 -16.87 25.50 11.31
C ASP A 153 -17.38 24.80 10.05
N GLU A 154 -16.75 25.09 8.93
CA GLU A 154 -17.19 24.63 7.61
C GLU A 154 -16.24 23.57 7.05
N VAL A 155 -16.80 22.51 6.49
CA VAL A 155 -16.09 21.49 5.72
C VAL A 155 -16.70 21.41 4.33
N ILE A 156 -15.89 21.73 3.33
CA ILE A 156 -16.29 21.68 1.92
C ILE A 156 -15.95 20.32 1.34
N ASN A 157 -16.91 19.74 0.64
CA ASN A 157 -16.75 18.48 -0.08
C ASN A 157 -17.49 18.53 -1.42
N THR A 158 -17.37 17.49 -2.24
CA THR A 158 -18.08 17.36 -3.50
C THR A 158 -19.19 16.31 -3.39
N ASP A 159 -20.13 16.33 -4.31
CA ASP A 159 -21.19 15.32 -4.45
C ASP A 159 -20.70 14.03 -5.13
N GLN A 160 -19.44 14.02 -5.59
CA GLN A 160 -18.80 12.88 -6.24
C GLN A 160 -17.98 12.01 -5.28
N GLU A 161 -17.97 12.33 -3.99
CA GLU A 161 -17.15 11.61 -3.02
C GLU A 161 -17.69 10.22 -2.71
N HIS A 162 -16.75 9.29 -2.53
CA HIS A 162 -17.07 7.96 -2.03
C HIS A 162 -17.61 8.02 -0.59
N GLY A 163 -18.54 7.11 -0.24
CA GLY A 163 -19.15 7.04 1.09
C GLY A 163 -18.19 7.10 2.27
N GLY A 164 -17.04 6.45 2.16
CA GLY A 164 -15.96 6.50 3.16
C GLY A 164 -15.32 7.89 3.32
N GLY A 165 -15.40 8.74 2.30
CA GLY A 165 -14.86 10.10 2.33
C GLY A 165 -15.75 11.09 3.08
N PHE A 166 -17.06 10.92 3.06
CA PHE A 166 -17.98 11.89 3.66
C PHE A 166 -18.66 11.46 4.97
N ALA A 167 -18.69 10.15 5.27
CA ALA A 167 -19.46 9.63 6.39
C ALA A 167 -19.06 10.26 7.74
N ALA A 168 -17.76 10.41 7.97
CA ALA A 168 -17.23 11.01 9.19
C ALA A 168 -17.67 12.48 9.35
N TRP A 169 -17.63 13.26 8.28
CA TRP A 169 -18.01 14.66 8.29
C TRP A 169 -19.50 14.85 8.55
N ARG A 170 -20.36 14.05 7.91
CA ARG A 170 -21.80 14.05 8.17
C ARG A 170 -22.11 13.71 9.63
N GLN A 171 -21.34 12.80 10.22
CA GLN A 171 -21.50 12.46 11.64
C GLN A 171 -21.09 13.64 12.53
N LEU A 172 -19.98 14.31 12.23
CA LEU A 172 -19.54 15.50 12.95
C LEU A 172 -20.52 16.66 12.82
N ALA A 173 -21.12 16.87 11.65
CA ALA A 173 -22.16 17.87 11.46
C ALA A 173 -23.33 17.64 12.42
N LYS A 174 -23.80 16.39 12.56
CA LYS A 174 -24.87 16.04 13.50
C LYS A 174 -24.47 16.17 14.97
N ARG A 175 -23.22 15.85 15.32
CA ARG A 175 -22.77 15.77 16.71
C ARG A 175 -22.20 17.09 17.24
N LYS A 176 -21.44 17.80 16.43
CA LYS A 176 -20.73 19.02 16.81
C LYS A 176 -21.34 20.28 16.22
N GLY A 177 -22.26 20.16 15.25
CA GLY A 177 -22.89 21.29 14.59
C GLY A 177 -21.98 22.02 13.61
N ILE A 178 -21.00 21.35 13.02
CA ILE A 178 -20.27 21.89 11.89
C ILE A 178 -21.17 21.96 10.66
N VAL A 179 -20.85 22.82 9.74
CA VAL A 179 -21.51 22.96 8.44
C VAL A 179 -20.80 22.05 7.43
N TYR A 180 -21.58 21.18 6.76
CA TYR A 180 -21.04 20.23 5.80
C TYR A 180 -21.92 20.17 4.55
#